data_be9a5e46304e4540270d31d960d4d0f1
#
_entry.id   be9a5e46304e4540270d31d960d4d0f1
#
_cell.length_a   1.000
_cell.length_b   1.000
_cell.length_c   1.000
_cell.angle_alpha   90.00
_cell.angle_beta   90.00
_cell.angle_gamma   90.00
#
_symmetry.space_group_name_H-M   'P 1'
#
loop_
_entity.id
_entity.type
_entity.pdbx_description
1 polymer ?
#
loop_
_entity_poly.entity_id
_entity_poly.type
_entity_poly.pdbx_seq_one_letter_code
_entity_poly.pdbx_strand_id
1 'polypeptide(L)'
;MGAAFSFFKKNYLRRIHKMSRFEQQLEEWLQINLDKENNPRRQELLAKGLGYGTVEFLRAVWFPAVGNFNYLFPEWEVRDFNNGYRYLDLAYMPGGAKGGIEIQGYGPHARDLDVRRFKDLCRRHSLLSLDGWTFLSIAYPSITDEPQLCQQLVLAFIGKFMASDVPSSLTWLEAETLRFARRLLRPFTPVELTHHLRVTNRHARRVLHELVEQQLLEIVGGKERNRSYQLRM
;
A
#
# COMPACT_ATOMS: atom_id res chain seq x y z
N MET A 1 29.08 29.21 1.73
CA MET A 1 28.08 28.12 1.90
C MET A 1 26.93 28.17 0.90
N GLY A 2 26.55 29.28 0.29
CA GLY A 2 25.38 29.38 -0.64
C GLY A 2 25.54 28.73 -2.03
N ALA A 3 26.75 28.70 -2.62
CA ALA A 3 26.96 28.21 -3.98
C ALA A 3 26.85 26.68 -4.12
N ALA A 4 27.33 25.91 -3.12
CA ALA A 4 27.21 24.46 -3.11
C ALA A 4 25.76 23.99 -2.96
N PHE A 5 24.97 24.66 -2.12
CA PHE A 5 23.55 24.39 -1.92
C PHE A 5 22.71 24.71 -3.19
N SER A 6 23.03 25.77 -3.88
CA SER A 6 22.44 26.15 -5.16
C SER A 6 22.77 25.14 -6.26
N PHE A 7 23.99 24.63 -6.33
CA PHE A 7 24.43 23.63 -7.30
C PHE A 7 23.75 22.26 -7.06
N PHE A 8 23.65 21.82 -5.80
CA PHE A 8 22.92 20.60 -5.42
C PHE A 8 21.43 20.72 -5.78
N LYS A 9 20.78 21.84 -5.45
CA LYS A 9 19.38 22.09 -5.77
C LYS A 9 19.11 22.11 -7.26
N LYS A 10 20.03 22.69 -8.06
CA LYS A 10 19.91 22.77 -9.52
C LYS A 10 20.10 21.39 -10.19
N ASN A 11 21.02 20.56 -9.68
CA ASN A 11 21.22 19.20 -10.16
C ASN A 11 20.06 18.27 -9.74
N TYR A 12 19.53 18.42 -8.52
CA TYR A 12 18.36 17.72 -8.05
C TYR A 12 17.13 18.04 -8.92
N LEU A 13 16.86 19.32 -9.19
CA LEU A 13 15.74 19.74 -10.06
C LEU A 13 15.91 19.26 -11.52
N ARG A 14 17.15 19.22 -12.04
CA ARG A 14 17.43 18.64 -13.37
C ARG A 14 17.21 17.14 -13.42
N ARG A 15 17.50 16.42 -12.32
CA ARG A 15 17.28 14.97 -12.20
C ARG A 15 15.78 14.67 -12.18
N ILE A 16 14.99 15.40 -11.40
CA ILE A 16 13.53 15.25 -11.33
C ILE A 16 12.86 15.50 -12.69
N HIS A 17 13.34 16.47 -13.47
CA HIS A 17 12.79 16.78 -14.79
C HIS A 17 13.01 15.67 -15.85
N LYS A 18 13.90 14.71 -15.58
CA LYS A 18 14.17 13.54 -16.44
C LYS A 18 13.56 12.25 -15.92
N MET A 19 13.02 12.24 -14.71
CA MET A 19 12.41 11.06 -14.11
C MET A 19 10.99 10.86 -14.63
N SER A 20 10.62 9.62 -14.88
CA SER A 20 9.23 9.25 -15.16
C SER A 20 8.33 9.55 -13.95
N ARG A 21 7.03 9.67 -14.19
CA ARG A 21 6.03 9.83 -13.10
C ARG A 21 6.14 8.72 -12.05
N PHE A 22 6.40 7.49 -12.49
CA PHE A 22 6.61 6.34 -11.60
C PHE A 22 7.83 6.56 -10.68
N GLU A 23 8.98 6.94 -11.26
CA GLU A 23 10.20 7.13 -10.49
C GLU A 23 10.07 8.25 -9.45
N GLN A 24 9.43 9.35 -9.80
CA GLN A 24 9.17 10.46 -8.88
C GLN A 24 8.30 9.99 -7.70
N GLN A 25 7.19 9.31 -7.97
CA GLN A 25 6.29 8.83 -6.93
C GLN A 25 6.92 7.71 -6.08
N LEU A 26 7.76 6.87 -6.68
CA LEU A 26 8.49 5.83 -5.96
C LEU A 26 9.48 6.45 -4.97
N GLU A 27 10.27 7.45 -5.40
CA GLU A 27 11.25 8.13 -4.55
C GLU A 27 10.55 8.86 -3.39
N GLU A 28 9.48 9.61 -3.67
CA GLU A 28 8.66 10.29 -2.65
C GLU A 28 8.07 9.29 -1.64
N TRP A 29 7.49 8.20 -2.12
CA TRP A 29 6.90 7.17 -1.28
C TRP A 29 7.93 6.48 -0.38
N LEU A 30 9.11 6.14 -0.91
CA LEU A 30 10.19 5.55 -0.11
C LEU A 30 10.69 6.53 0.95
N GLN A 31 10.87 7.81 0.60
CA GLN A 31 11.29 8.84 1.54
C GLN A 31 10.27 9.03 2.67
N ILE A 32 8.98 9.09 2.35
CA ILE A 32 7.91 9.19 3.35
C ILE A 32 7.92 7.99 4.32
N ASN A 33 8.15 6.78 3.81
CA ASN A 33 8.23 5.59 4.65
C ASN A 33 9.49 5.61 5.54
N LEU A 34 10.62 6.05 5.01
CA LEU A 34 11.87 6.18 5.75
C LEU A 34 11.76 7.23 6.87
N ASP A 35 11.19 8.40 6.58
CA ASP A 35 11.04 9.50 7.54
C ASP A 35 10.09 9.17 8.70
N LYS A 36 9.09 8.33 8.44
CA LYS A 36 8.11 7.90 9.45
C LYS A 36 8.55 6.66 10.25
N GLU A 37 9.60 5.99 9.81
CA GLU A 37 10.02 4.74 10.43
C GLU A 37 10.83 4.99 11.71
N ASN A 38 10.45 4.31 12.78
CA ASN A 38 11.13 4.39 14.08
C ASN A 38 11.97 3.13 14.40
N ASN A 39 11.76 2.04 13.65
CA ASN A 39 12.51 0.80 13.85
C ASN A 39 13.87 0.89 13.11
N PRO A 40 15.02 0.89 13.83
CA PRO A 40 16.33 1.05 13.21
C PRO A 40 16.66 -0.01 12.14
N ARG A 41 16.19 -1.26 12.33
CA ARG A 41 16.43 -2.35 11.38
C ARG A 41 15.69 -2.10 10.06
N ARG A 42 14.43 -1.66 10.15
CA ARG A 42 13.64 -1.36 8.98
C ARG A 42 14.13 -0.08 8.30
N GLN A 43 14.57 0.93 9.06
CA GLN A 43 15.24 2.11 8.50
C GLN A 43 16.47 1.72 7.68
N GLU A 44 17.30 0.80 8.17
CA GLU A 44 18.48 0.32 7.46
C GLU A 44 18.09 -0.39 6.13
N LEU A 45 17.03 -1.20 6.13
CA LEU A 45 16.53 -1.87 4.92
C LEU A 45 16.01 -0.85 3.90
N LEU A 46 15.17 0.09 4.34
CA LEU A 46 14.64 1.14 3.47
C LEU A 46 15.74 2.04 2.89
N ALA A 47 16.76 2.37 3.69
CA ALA A 47 17.90 3.17 3.24
C ALA A 47 18.77 2.45 2.19
N LYS A 48 18.81 1.11 2.20
CA LYS A 48 19.49 0.30 1.16
C LYS A 48 18.71 0.29 -0.16
N GLY A 49 17.45 0.69 -0.15
CA GLY A 49 16.53 0.61 -1.28
C GLY A 49 15.91 -0.78 -1.44
N LEU A 50 14.89 -0.86 -2.28
CA LEU A 50 14.15 -2.10 -2.54
C LEU A 50 14.93 -3.05 -3.42
N GLY A 51 14.66 -4.36 -3.26
CA GLY A 51 15.15 -5.38 -4.17
C GLY A 51 14.70 -5.13 -5.61
N TYR A 52 15.53 -5.55 -6.57
CA TYR A 52 15.26 -5.35 -8.01
C TYR A 52 13.87 -5.90 -8.41
N GLY A 53 13.52 -7.11 -7.96
CA GLY A 53 12.22 -7.73 -8.25
C GLY A 53 11.03 -6.91 -7.73
N THR A 54 11.17 -6.33 -6.54
CA THR A 54 10.14 -5.47 -5.94
C THR A 54 9.97 -4.19 -6.77
N VAL A 55 11.05 -3.56 -7.21
CA VAL A 55 10.98 -2.35 -8.06
C VAL A 55 10.33 -2.65 -9.40
N GLU A 56 10.67 -3.78 -10.04
CA GLU A 56 10.05 -4.19 -11.30
C GLU A 56 8.56 -4.53 -11.13
N PHE A 57 8.19 -5.20 -10.05
CA PHE A 57 6.78 -5.42 -9.72
C PHE A 57 6.02 -4.10 -9.55
N LEU A 58 6.59 -3.16 -8.82
CA LEU A 58 5.96 -1.84 -8.64
C LEU A 58 5.82 -1.09 -9.97
N ARG A 59 6.82 -1.18 -10.85
CA ARG A 59 6.85 -0.49 -12.14
C ARG A 59 5.89 -1.11 -13.17
N ALA A 60 5.96 -2.43 -13.35
CA ALA A 60 5.27 -3.12 -14.44
C ALA A 60 3.85 -3.61 -14.05
N VAL A 61 3.62 -3.81 -12.76
CA VAL A 61 2.37 -4.43 -12.28
C VAL A 61 1.57 -3.48 -11.39
N TRP A 62 2.11 -3.07 -10.24
CA TRP A 62 1.35 -2.31 -9.26
C TRP A 62 0.95 -0.92 -9.77
N PHE A 63 1.92 -0.14 -10.23
CA PHE A 63 1.67 1.25 -10.63
C PHE A 63 0.75 1.39 -11.84
N PRO A 64 0.86 0.57 -12.90
CA PRO A 64 -0.10 0.57 -14.00
C PRO A 64 -1.52 0.17 -13.57
N ALA A 65 -1.66 -0.75 -12.61
CA ALA A 65 -2.97 -1.22 -12.15
C ALA A 65 -3.64 -0.26 -11.16
N VAL A 66 -2.87 0.38 -10.27
CA VAL A 66 -3.38 1.14 -9.10
C VAL A 66 -3.12 2.65 -9.23
N GLY A 67 -2.02 3.05 -9.84
CA GLY A 67 -1.66 4.46 -10.11
C GLY A 67 -1.07 5.23 -8.92
N ASN A 68 -0.95 4.60 -7.74
CA ASN A 68 -0.39 5.19 -6.52
C ASN A 68 0.11 4.12 -5.55
N PHE A 69 0.75 4.53 -4.45
CA PHE A 69 1.27 3.66 -3.40
C PHE A 69 0.53 3.80 -2.06
N ASN A 70 -0.72 4.29 -2.08
CA ASN A 70 -1.51 4.45 -0.87
C ASN A 70 -1.74 3.10 -0.19
N TYR A 71 -1.60 3.08 1.15
CA TYR A 71 -1.72 1.88 1.99
C TYR A 71 -0.70 0.78 1.69
N LEU A 72 0.28 1.03 0.84
CA LEU A 72 1.37 0.11 0.55
C LEU A 72 2.59 0.51 1.38
N PHE A 73 3.21 -0.48 2.03
CA PHE A 73 4.37 -0.28 2.91
C PHE A 73 5.47 -1.25 2.49
N PRO A 74 6.68 -0.75 2.21
CA PRO A 74 7.81 -1.58 1.82
C PRO A 74 8.48 -2.21 3.03
N GLU A 75 9.13 -3.36 2.83
CA GLU A 75 9.94 -4.06 3.84
C GLU A 75 9.23 -4.13 5.20
N TRP A 76 7.98 -4.63 5.19
CA TRP A 76 7.16 -4.63 6.39
C TRP A 76 7.58 -5.70 7.38
N GLU A 77 7.93 -5.29 8.60
CA GLU A 77 8.37 -6.20 9.64
C GLU A 77 7.20 -7.03 10.18
N VAL A 78 7.40 -8.34 10.24
CA VAL A 78 6.50 -9.32 10.86
C VAL A 78 7.29 -10.23 11.80
N ARG A 79 6.64 -10.79 12.81
CA ARG A 79 7.27 -11.75 13.71
C ARG A 79 7.10 -13.18 13.22
N ASP A 80 8.11 -14.00 13.48
CA ASP A 80 8.04 -15.44 13.29
C ASP A 80 7.75 -16.20 14.60
N PHE A 81 7.57 -17.52 14.54
CA PHE A 81 7.31 -18.36 15.73
C PHE A 81 8.41 -18.35 16.79
N ASN A 82 9.63 -18.07 16.40
CA ASN A 82 10.78 -18.08 17.29
C ASN A 82 11.07 -16.67 17.85
N ASN A 83 10.09 -15.77 17.81
CA ASN A 83 10.25 -14.36 18.15
C ASN A 83 11.30 -13.62 17.29
N GLY A 84 11.69 -14.21 16.15
CA GLY A 84 12.51 -13.57 15.14
C GLY A 84 11.73 -12.52 14.34
N TYR A 85 12.48 -11.70 13.63
CA TYR A 85 11.89 -10.69 12.74
C TYR A 85 12.10 -11.12 11.30
N ARG A 86 11.05 -10.92 10.49
CA ARG A 86 11.08 -11.13 9.04
C ARG A 86 10.45 -9.94 8.36
N TYR A 87 10.73 -9.77 7.08
CA TYR A 87 10.24 -8.65 6.31
C TYR A 87 9.46 -9.18 5.12
N LEU A 88 8.28 -8.62 4.89
CA LEU A 88 7.50 -8.80 3.67
C LEU A 88 8.03 -7.80 2.64
N ASP A 89 8.17 -8.20 1.39
CA ASP A 89 8.58 -7.27 0.34
C ASP A 89 7.68 -6.04 0.32
N LEU A 90 6.36 -6.26 0.41
CA LEU A 90 5.35 -5.21 0.50
C LEU A 90 4.19 -5.65 1.40
N ALA A 91 3.67 -4.73 2.20
CA ALA A 91 2.41 -4.90 2.93
C ALA A 91 1.36 -3.91 2.43
N TYR A 92 0.15 -4.38 2.13
CA TYR A 92 -1.00 -3.57 1.77
C TYR A 92 -2.01 -3.56 2.90
N MET A 93 -2.21 -2.42 3.56
CA MET A 93 -2.95 -2.34 4.82
C MET A 93 -4.03 -1.25 4.83
N PRO A 94 -5.05 -1.29 3.95
CA PRO A 94 -6.15 -0.35 3.99
C PRO A 94 -7.04 -0.64 5.20
N GLY A 95 -7.29 0.38 6.04
CA GLY A 95 -8.20 0.26 7.18
C GLY A 95 -7.82 -0.83 8.19
N GLY A 96 -6.51 -1.09 8.38
CA GLY A 96 -6.02 -2.12 9.30
C GLY A 96 -6.03 -3.55 8.75
N ALA A 97 -6.38 -3.73 7.47
CA ALA A 97 -6.26 -5.03 6.81
C ALA A 97 -4.80 -5.50 6.73
N LYS A 98 -4.59 -6.81 6.65
CA LYS A 98 -3.27 -7.44 6.58
C LYS A 98 -3.09 -8.12 5.22
N GLY A 99 -2.61 -7.41 4.23
CA GLY A 99 -2.26 -7.92 2.91
C GLY A 99 -0.76 -8.00 2.73
N GLY A 100 -0.19 -9.19 2.48
CA GLY A 100 1.22 -9.39 2.17
C GLY A 100 1.44 -9.65 0.69
N ILE A 101 2.42 -9.01 0.08
CA ILE A 101 2.83 -9.25 -1.30
C ILE A 101 4.30 -9.67 -1.28
N GLU A 102 4.60 -10.79 -1.92
CA GLU A 102 5.93 -11.39 -1.98
C GLU A 102 6.32 -11.66 -3.42
N ILE A 103 7.48 -11.19 -3.82
CA ILE A 103 8.04 -11.42 -5.15
C ILE A 103 9.04 -12.57 -5.08
N GLN A 104 8.65 -13.72 -5.62
CA GLN A 104 9.44 -14.93 -5.58
C GLN A 104 10.44 -14.95 -6.73
N GLY A 105 11.72 -14.73 -6.42
CA GLY A 105 12.80 -14.80 -7.40
C GLY A 105 13.06 -16.22 -7.86
N TYR A 106 13.19 -16.42 -9.17
CA TYR A 106 13.68 -17.67 -9.77
C TYR A 106 15.18 -17.54 -10.03
N GLY A 107 16.00 -17.73 -9.00
CA GLY A 107 17.46 -17.74 -9.16
C GLY A 107 17.95 -19.08 -9.74
N PRO A 108 19.20 -19.15 -10.28
CA PRO A 108 19.80 -20.38 -10.78
C PRO A 108 19.80 -21.52 -9.76
N HIS A 109 19.67 -21.21 -8.49
CA HIS A 109 19.55 -22.16 -7.37
C HIS A 109 18.11 -22.59 -7.06
N ALA A 110 17.10 -22.11 -7.80
CA ALA A 110 15.71 -22.51 -7.58
C ALA A 110 15.45 -23.99 -7.94
N ARG A 111 16.33 -24.60 -8.76
CA ARG A 111 16.32 -26.04 -9.02
C ARG A 111 16.78 -26.86 -7.81
N ASP A 112 17.60 -26.26 -6.94
CA ASP A 112 18.09 -26.83 -5.67
C ASP A 112 17.50 -26.01 -4.51
N LEU A 113 16.17 -25.89 -4.45
CA LEU A 113 15.50 -25.38 -3.26
C LEU A 113 15.90 -26.31 -2.12
N ASP A 114 16.89 -25.89 -1.32
CA ASP A 114 17.25 -26.58 -0.09
C ASP A 114 15.95 -26.85 0.67
N VAL A 115 15.70 -28.11 0.94
CA VAL A 115 14.51 -28.59 1.67
C VAL A 115 14.25 -27.74 2.92
N ARG A 116 15.31 -27.22 3.54
CA ARG A 116 15.23 -26.33 4.69
C ARG A 116 14.58 -24.99 4.35
N ARG A 117 14.97 -24.36 3.24
CA ARG A 117 14.39 -23.09 2.76
C ARG A 117 12.93 -23.25 2.36
N PHE A 118 12.60 -24.34 1.69
CA PHE A 118 11.22 -24.67 1.34
C PHE A 118 10.34 -24.87 2.58
N LYS A 119 10.81 -25.64 3.57
CA LYS A 119 10.12 -25.81 4.85
C LYS A 119 9.92 -24.48 5.59
N ASP A 120 10.92 -23.60 5.56
CA ASP A 120 10.86 -22.28 6.18
C ASP A 120 9.83 -21.39 5.50
N LEU A 121 9.80 -21.36 4.16
CA LEU A 121 8.80 -20.63 3.37
C LEU A 121 7.38 -21.10 3.68
N CYS A 122 7.13 -22.43 3.66
CA CYS A 122 5.82 -22.98 3.99
C CYS A 122 5.39 -22.63 5.43
N ARG A 123 6.31 -22.74 6.38
CA ARG A 123 6.04 -22.38 7.78
C ARG A 123 5.72 -20.92 7.92
N ARG A 124 6.46 -20.01 7.25
CA ARG A 124 6.21 -18.57 7.25
C ARG A 124 4.83 -18.25 6.69
N HIS A 125 4.47 -18.81 5.53
CA HIS A 125 3.16 -18.58 4.93
C HIS A 125 2.02 -19.08 5.83
N SER A 126 2.18 -20.27 6.43
CA SER A 126 1.17 -20.81 7.35
C SER A 126 0.95 -19.89 8.56
N LEU A 127 2.06 -19.43 9.16
CA LEU A 127 2.03 -18.50 10.29
C LEU A 127 1.26 -17.22 10.00
N LEU A 128 1.67 -16.57 8.94
CA LEU A 128 1.11 -15.28 8.58
C LEU A 128 -0.35 -15.44 8.15
N SER A 129 -0.71 -16.55 7.49
CA SER A 129 -2.12 -16.84 7.17
C SER A 129 -2.95 -17.04 8.43
N LEU A 130 -2.42 -17.74 9.46
CA LEU A 130 -3.09 -17.91 10.75
C LEU A 130 -3.19 -16.60 11.54
N ASP A 131 -2.24 -15.68 11.35
CA ASP A 131 -2.28 -14.30 11.89
C ASP A 131 -3.18 -13.35 11.07
N GLY A 132 -3.95 -13.87 10.13
CA GLY A 132 -4.93 -13.12 9.33
C GLY A 132 -4.35 -12.38 8.13
N TRP A 133 -3.10 -12.64 7.74
CA TRP A 133 -2.54 -12.11 6.51
C TRP A 133 -3.13 -12.81 5.28
N THR A 134 -3.52 -12.04 4.29
CA THR A 134 -3.82 -12.54 2.95
C THR A 134 -2.60 -12.33 2.08
N PHE A 135 -2.12 -13.40 1.43
CA PHE A 135 -0.92 -13.33 0.60
C PHE A 135 -1.22 -13.25 -0.87
N LEU A 136 -0.42 -12.44 -1.56
CA LEU A 136 -0.24 -12.43 -3.01
C LEU A 136 1.22 -12.75 -3.30
N SER A 137 1.50 -13.96 -3.75
CA SER A 137 2.84 -14.37 -4.18
C SER A 137 2.94 -14.26 -5.69
N ILE A 138 3.90 -13.49 -6.19
CA ILE A 138 4.15 -13.27 -7.61
C ILE A 138 5.52 -13.84 -7.95
N ALA A 139 5.57 -14.74 -8.92
CA ALA A 139 6.86 -15.19 -9.47
C ALA A 139 7.50 -14.06 -10.28
N TYR A 140 8.78 -13.79 -10.04
CA TYR A 140 9.49 -12.74 -10.77
C TYR A 140 9.41 -12.90 -12.30
N PRO A 141 9.56 -14.10 -12.90
CA PRO A 141 9.38 -14.26 -14.36
C PRO A 141 8.01 -13.81 -14.85
N SER A 142 6.94 -14.03 -14.09
CA SER A 142 5.58 -13.63 -14.50
C SER A 142 5.41 -12.12 -14.61
N ILE A 143 6.26 -11.32 -13.94
CA ILE A 143 6.23 -9.85 -14.06
C ILE A 143 6.59 -9.42 -15.47
N THR A 144 7.51 -10.13 -16.12
CA THR A 144 7.96 -9.85 -17.51
C THR A 144 7.12 -10.57 -18.54
N ASP A 145 6.75 -11.81 -18.28
CA ASP A 145 6.09 -12.70 -19.26
C ASP A 145 4.60 -12.46 -19.35
N GLU A 146 3.94 -12.19 -18.20
CA GLU A 146 2.49 -12.07 -18.08
C GLU A 146 2.06 -10.87 -17.21
N PRO A 147 2.53 -9.64 -17.48
CA PRO A 147 2.28 -8.48 -16.61
C PRO A 147 0.79 -8.17 -16.43
N GLN A 148 -0.04 -8.38 -17.47
CA GLN A 148 -1.49 -8.15 -17.40
C GLN A 148 -2.17 -9.13 -16.42
N LEU A 149 -1.75 -10.40 -16.39
CA LEU A 149 -2.25 -11.37 -15.42
C LEU A 149 -1.85 -10.96 -14.00
N CYS A 150 -0.61 -10.54 -13.80
CA CYS A 150 -0.16 -10.01 -12.50
C CYS A 150 -0.96 -8.78 -12.06
N GLN A 151 -1.30 -7.86 -12.98
CA GLN A 151 -2.15 -6.69 -12.71
C GLN A 151 -3.57 -7.13 -12.30
N GLN A 152 -4.16 -8.11 -12.96
CA GLN A 152 -5.47 -8.67 -12.59
C GLN A 152 -5.44 -9.30 -11.20
N LEU A 153 -4.38 -10.04 -10.86
CA LEU A 153 -4.19 -10.60 -9.52
C LEU A 153 -4.08 -9.51 -8.45
N VAL A 154 -3.36 -8.41 -8.73
CA VAL A 154 -3.30 -7.25 -7.83
C VAL A 154 -4.67 -6.62 -7.64
N LEU A 155 -5.45 -6.41 -8.70
CA LEU A 155 -6.80 -5.85 -8.59
C LEU A 155 -7.75 -6.76 -7.82
N ALA A 156 -7.67 -8.08 -8.03
CA ALA A 156 -8.44 -9.06 -7.26
C ALA A 156 -8.04 -9.08 -5.77
N PHE A 157 -6.74 -9.00 -5.50
CA PHE A 157 -6.20 -8.91 -4.14
C PHE A 157 -6.68 -7.65 -3.43
N ILE A 158 -6.58 -6.48 -4.06
CA ILE A 158 -7.12 -5.23 -3.53
C ILE A 158 -8.63 -5.34 -3.32
N GLY A 159 -9.35 -5.90 -4.31
CA GLY A 159 -10.80 -6.11 -4.26
C GLY A 159 -11.25 -6.92 -3.03
N LYS A 160 -10.45 -7.90 -2.60
CA LYS A 160 -10.73 -8.66 -1.37
C LYS A 160 -10.81 -7.74 -0.14
N PHE A 161 -9.90 -6.77 0.00
CA PHE A 161 -9.92 -5.85 1.13
C PHE A 161 -10.99 -4.76 1.01
N MET A 162 -11.40 -4.46 -0.22
CA MET A 162 -12.53 -3.56 -0.47
C MET A 162 -13.87 -4.18 -0.07
N ALA A 163 -13.98 -5.50 -0.20
CA ALA A 163 -15.16 -6.26 0.17
C ALA A 163 -15.20 -6.66 1.65
N SER A 164 -14.03 -6.62 2.35
CA SER A 164 -13.90 -7.15 3.71
C SER A 164 -14.50 -6.22 4.76
N ASP A 165 -15.27 -6.84 5.62
CA ASP A 165 -15.73 -6.46 6.96
C ASP A 165 -15.85 -4.96 7.29
N VAL A 166 -16.93 -4.43 6.82
CA VAL A 166 -17.52 -3.23 7.42
C VAL A 166 -18.14 -3.67 8.75
N PRO A 167 -17.84 -3.01 9.88
CA PRO A 167 -18.42 -3.38 11.17
C PRO A 167 -19.94 -3.56 11.07
N SER A 168 -20.45 -4.66 11.58
CA SER A 168 -21.89 -4.98 11.55
C SER A 168 -22.77 -3.96 12.30
N SER A 169 -22.14 -3.13 13.14
CA SER A 169 -22.78 -2.03 13.85
C SER A 169 -23.10 -0.82 12.98
N LEU A 170 -22.53 -0.73 11.78
CA LEU A 170 -22.73 0.40 10.87
C LEU A 170 -24.05 0.30 10.14
N THR A 171 -24.69 1.43 9.93
CA THR A 171 -25.82 1.56 9.02
C THR A 171 -25.39 1.27 7.59
N TRP A 172 -26.35 0.94 6.71
CA TRP A 172 -26.06 0.68 5.29
C TRP A 172 -25.31 1.85 4.63
N LEU A 173 -25.68 3.10 4.95
CA LEU A 173 -25.04 4.29 4.35
C LEU A 173 -23.59 4.46 4.83
N GLU A 174 -23.32 4.23 6.11
CA GLU A 174 -21.96 4.26 6.67
C GLU A 174 -21.11 3.15 6.06
N ALA A 175 -21.66 1.94 6.00
CA ALA A 175 -21.01 0.78 5.39
C ALA A 175 -20.63 1.04 3.92
N GLU A 176 -21.57 1.58 3.13
CA GLU A 176 -21.30 1.88 1.71
C GLU A 176 -20.36 3.08 1.54
N THR A 177 -20.38 4.04 2.47
CA THR A 177 -19.40 5.14 2.49
C THR A 177 -17.99 4.62 2.71
N LEU A 178 -17.79 3.66 3.62
CA LEU A 178 -16.47 3.03 3.83
C LEU A 178 -16.03 2.21 2.61
N ARG A 179 -16.94 1.45 1.98
CA ARG A 179 -16.62 0.74 0.73
C ARG A 179 -16.23 1.72 -0.39
N PHE A 180 -16.94 2.85 -0.49
CA PHE A 180 -16.63 3.92 -1.44
C PHE A 180 -15.23 4.50 -1.17
N ALA A 181 -14.93 4.85 0.09
CA ALA A 181 -13.63 5.37 0.50
C ALA A 181 -12.49 4.38 0.17
N ARG A 182 -12.70 3.09 0.45
CA ARG A 182 -11.75 2.01 0.13
C ARG A 182 -11.50 1.86 -1.38
N ARG A 183 -12.55 1.96 -2.20
CA ARG A 183 -12.43 1.86 -3.67
C ARG A 183 -11.65 3.03 -4.27
N LEU A 184 -11.81 4.24 -3.72
CA LEU A 184 -11.14 5.43 -4.27
C LEU A 184 -9.65 5.47 -3.99
N LEU A 185 -9.19 4.90 -2.86
CA LEU A 185 -7.78 4.91 -2.41
C LEU A 185 -7.12 6.31 -2.42
N ARG A 186 -7.93 7.35 -2.31
CA ARG A 186 -7.55 8.76 -2.25
C ARG A 186 -8.56 9.56 -1.43
N PRO A 187 -8.21 10.76 -0.98
CA PRO A 187 -9.18 11.66 -0.38
C PRO A 187 -10.36 11.92 -1.34
N PHE A 188 -11.56 12.03 -0.78
CA PHE A 188 -12.79 12.30 -1.52
C PHE A 188 -13.62 13.40 -0.85
N THR A 189 -14.51 14.00 -1.61
CA THR A 189 -15.34 15.11 -1.19
C THR A 189 -16.77 14.67 -0.84
N PRO A 190 -17.52 15.45 -0.03
CA PRO A 190 -18.94 15.19 0.19
C PRO A 190 -19.78 15.18 -1.10
N VAL A 191 -19.35 15.91 -2.12
CA VAL A 191 -20.06 15.96 -3.42
C VAL A 191 -19.89 14.60 -4.14
N GLU A 192 -18.68 14.03 -4.18
CA GLU A 192 -18.46 12.72 -4.75
C GLU A 192 -19.30 11.65 -4.04
N LEU A 193 -19.35 11.70 -2.70
CA LEU A 193 -20.18 10.79 -1.91
C LEU A 193 -21.68 10.97 -2.19
N THR A 194 -22.14 12.22 -2.35
CA THR A 194 -23.52 12.53 -2.71
C THR A 194 -23.92 11.86 -4.03
N HIS A 195 -23.06 11.93 -5.05
CA HIS A 195 -23.28 11.29 -6.33
C HIS A 195 -23.28 9.76 -6.22
N HIS A 196 -22.35 9.21 -5.43
CA HIS A 196 -22.24 7.77 -5.24
C HIS A 196 -23.46 7.19 -4.53
N LEU A 197 -23.85 7.75 -3.38
CA LEU A 197 -24.96 7.28 -2.55
C LEU A 197 -26.34 7.71 -3.03
N ARG A 198 -26.43 8.67 -3.98
CA ARG A 198 -27.67 9.33 -4.42
C ARG A 198 -28.47 9.94 -3.27
N VAL A 199 -27.78 10.56 -2.34
CA VAL A 199 -28.38 11.26 -1.19
C VAL A 199 -28.14 12.77 -1.28
N THR A 200 -28.79 13.55 -0.42
CA THR A 200 -28.53 15.00 -0.34
C THR A 200 -27.15 15.30 0.26
N ASN A 201 -26.56 16.44 -0.08
CA ASN A 201 -25.26 16.85 0.48
C ASN A 201 -25.28 16.95 2.01
N ARG A 202 -26.42 17.39 2.60
CA ARG A 202 -26.62 17.43 4.05
C ARG A 202 -26.54 16.00 4.66
N HIS A 203 -27.13 15.04 4.01
CA HIS A 203 -27.10 13.66 4.48
C HIS A 203 -25.70 13.04 4.34
N ALA A 204 -25.04 13.22 3.20
CA ALA A 204 -23.68 12.78 2.99
C ALA A 204 -22.72 13.33 4.06
N ARG A 205 -22.83 14.63 4.37
CA ARG A 205 -22.00 15.27 5.42
C ARG A 205 -22.27 14.70 6.81
N ARG A 206 -23.53 14.35 7.14
CA ARG A 206 -23.86 13.72 8.41
C ARG A 206 -23.17 12.36 8.53
N VAL A 207 -23.29 11.52 7.53
CA VAL A 207 -22.63 10.19 7.49
C VAL A 207 -21.10 10.30 7.61
N LEU A 208 -20.51 11.28 6.92
CA LEU A 208 -19.07 11.54 7.03
C LEU A 208 -18.65 11.96 8.44
N HIS A 209 -19.46 12.76 9.11
CA HIS A 209 -19.21 13.22 10.47
C HIS A 209 -19.28 12.03 11.46
N GLU A 210 -20.32 11.21 11.35
CA GLU A 210 -20.51 10.00 12.17
C GLU A 210 -19.31 9.04 12.02
N LEU A 211 -18.82 8.83 10.80
CA LEU A 211 -17.66 7.97 10.53
C LEU A 211 -16.33 8.58 11.02
N VAL A 212 -16.21 9.90 11.04
CA VAL A 212 -15.04 10.58 11.64
C VAL A 212 -15.06 10.46 13.16
N GLU A 213 -16.23 10.62 13.80
CA GLU A 213 -16.39 10.40 15.25
C GLU A 213 -16.08 8.96 15.66
N GLN A 214 -16.46 7.99 14.82
CA GLN A 214 -16.13 6.58 15.01
C GLN A 214 -14.66 6.24 14.66
N GLN A 215 -13.87 7.25 14.28
CA GLN A 215 -12.44 7.09 13.91
C GLN A 215 -12.19 6.18 12.70
N LEU A 216 -13.18 5.98 11.84
CA LEU A 216 -13.09 5.20 10.62
C LEU A 216 -12.66 6.04 9.41
N LEU A 217 -12.97 7.34 9.44
CA LEU A 217 -12.50 8.32 8.47
C LEU A 217 -11.71 9.43 9.17
N GLU A 218 -10.87 10.14 8.42
CA GLU A 218 -10.21 11.36 8.85
C GLU A 218 -10.40 12.49 7.84
N ILE A 219 -10.27 13.73 8.34
CA ILE A 219 -10.40 14.95 7.53
C ILE A 219 -9.01 15.34 7.05
N VAL A 220 -8.82 15.48 5.73
CA VAL A 220 -7.53 15.82 5.11
C VAL A 220 -7.50 17.19 4.46
N GLY A 221 -8.60 17.92 4.43
CA GLY A 221 -8.62 19.26 3.81
C GLY A 221 -9.83 20.12 4.21
N GLY A 222 -9.59 21.44 4.19
CA GLY A 222 -10.58 22.49 4.49
C GLY A 222 -10.24 23.26 5.76
N LYS A 223 -10.03 24.61 5.63
CA LYS A 223 -9.74 25.49 6.77
C LYS A 223 -11.01 25.90 7.55
N GLU A 224 -12.10 26.19 6.85
CA GLU A 224 -13.37 26.65 7.46
C GLU A 224 -14.48 25.59 7.39
N ARG A 225 -14.43 24.68 6.41
CA ARG A 225 -15.34 23.55 6.25
C ARG A 225 -14.56 22.31 5.82
N ASN A 226 -14.87 21.19 6.42
CA ASN A 226 -14.29 19.91 6.02
C ASN A 226 -14.65 19.62 4.55
N ARG A 227 -13.65 19.59 3.68
CA ARG A 227 -13.84 19.49 2.24
C ARG A 227 -13.44 18.14 1.67
N SER A 228 -12.51 17.43 2.32
CA SER A 228 -12.05 16.13 1.88
C SER A 228 -11.83 15.19 3.06
N TYR A 229 -12.09 13.92 2.83
CA TYR A 229 -12.08 12.83 3.79
C TYR A 229 -11.34 11.65 3.18
N GLN A 230 -10.68 10.87 4.02
CA GLN A 230 -10.07 9.59 3.63
C GLN A 230 -10.21 8.56 4.75
N LEU A 231 -9.89 7.30 4.45
CA LEU A 231 -9.78 6.27 5.48
C LEU A 231 -8.71 6.66 6.50
N ARG A 232 -9.02 6.49 7.76
CA ARG A 232 -8.02 6.63 8.81
C ARG A 232 -7.08 5.43 8.76
N MET A 233 -5.77 5.70 8.72
CA MET A 233 -4.71 4.70 8.80
C MET A 233 -4.40 4.29 10.23
#